data_9681945b3c686716fd8e3c9962fae6c1
#
_entry.id   9681945b3c686716fd8e3c9962fae6c1
#
_cell.length_a   1.000
_cell.length_b   1.000
_cell.length_c   1.000
_cell.angle_alpha   90.00
_cell.angle_beta   90.00
_cell.angle_gamma   90.00
#
_symmetry.space_group_name_H-M   'P 1'
#
loop_
_entity.id
_entity.type
_entity.pdbx_description
1 polymer ?
#
loop_
_entity_poly.entity_id
_entity_poly.type
_entity_poly.pdbx_seq_one_letter_code
_entity_poly.pdbx_strand_id
1 'polypeptide(L)' 'MTDRFKPAVQILKDHDYDSSKLIPILQKVQDAYRFLPEDIMRFIANELEISPAKVFGVATFFAHFAITPK' A
#
# COMPACT_ATOMS: atom_id res chain seq x y z
N MET A 1 0.79 -14.34 14.33
CA MET A 1 0.98 -13.28 13.57
C MET A 1 1.75 -13.53 12.34
N THR A 2 1.45 -12.92 11.34
CA THR A 2 2.01 -13.32 10.09
C THR A 2 3.07 -12.35 9.64
N ASP A 3 4.03 -12.85 8.90
CA ASP A 3 5.04 -12.00 8.30
C ASP A 3 4.53 -11.30 7.06
N ARG A 4 3.25 -11.54 6.71
CA ARG A 4 2.69 -10.94 5.51
C ARG A 4 2.71 -9.42 5.55
N PHE A 5 2.49 -8.85 6.73
CA PHE A 5 2.45 -7.39 6.86
C PHE A 5 3.82 -6.78 7.14
N LYS A 6 4.82 -7.59 7.35
CA LYS A 6 6.14 -7.11 7.72
C LYS A 6 6.73 -6.15 6.67
N PRO A 7 6.71 -6.51 5.37
CA PRO A 7 7.23 -5.58 4.37
C PRO A 7 6.43 -4.27 4.33
N ALA A 8 5.11 -4.35 4.53
CA ALA A 8 4.28 -3.15 4.53
C ALA A 8 4.66 -2.24 5.69
N VAL A 9 4.87 -2.81 6.87
CA VAL A 9 5.27 -2.03 8.04
C VAL A 9 6.60 -1.33 7.78
N GLN A 10 7.55 -2.05 7.21
CA GLN A 10 8.86 -1.48 6.93
C GLN A 10 8.74 -0.32 5.93
N ILE A 11 7.93 -0.50 4.90
CA ILE A 11 7.72 0.54 3.90
C ILE A 11 7.12 1.79 4.56
N LEU A 12 6.13 1.58 5.44
CA LEU A 12 5.52 2.71 6.14
C LEU A 12 6.53 3.43 7.01
N LYS A 13 7.37 2.69 7.71
CA LYS A 13 8.41 3.30 8.54
C LYS A 13 9.39 4.10 7.70
N ASP A 14 9.76 3.57 6.54
CA ASP A 14 10.70 4.26 5.66
C ASP A 14 10.12 5.57 5.14
N HIS A 15 8.81 5.70 5.15
CA HIS A 15 8.14 6.92 4.69
C HIS A 15 7.50 7.69 5.84
N ASP A 16 7.91 7.39 7.08
CA ASP A 16 7.48 8.12 8.28
C ASP A 16 5.96 8.12 8.47
N TYR A 17 5.29 7.09 7.98
CA TYR A 17 3.83 6.99 8.08
C TYR A 17 3.16 8.26 7.54
N ASP A 18 3.70 8.80 6.47
CA ASP A 18 3.24 10.07 5.91
C ASP A 18 2.25 9.80 4.78
N SER A 19 0.99 10.18 4.99
CA SER A 19 -0.04 9.93 3.98
C SER A 19 0.22 10.71 2.69
N SER A 20 0.98 11.79 2.76
CA SER A 20 1.31 12.54 1.55
C SER A 20 2.27 11.76 0.65
N LYS A 21 2.86 10.69 1.19
CA LYS A 21 3.76 9.83 0.42
C LYS A 21 3.06 8.54 -0.02
N LEU A 22 1.75 8.59 -0.16
CA LEU A 22 0.97 7.40 -0.52
C LEU A 22 1.43 6.77 -1.82
N ILE A 23 1.72 7.58 -2.84
CA ILE A 23 2.14 7.06 -4.14
C ILE A 23 3.44 6.25 -4.02
N PRO A 24 4.53 6.80 -3.47
CA PRO A 24 5.74 6.00 -3.32
C PRO A 24 5.55 4.80 -2.39
N ILE A 25 4.71 4.92 -1.38
CA ILE A 25 4.40 3.79 -0.51
C ILE A 25 3.78 2.66 -1.31
N LEU A 26 2.77 2.98 -2.14
CA LEU A 26 2.11 1.97 -2.94
C LEU A 26 3.06 1.35 -3.96
N GLN A 27 3.95 2.14 -4.53
CA GLN A 27 4.94 1.61 -5.46
C GLN A 27 5.85 0.59 -4.78
N LYS A 28 6.28 0.89 -3.56
CA LYS A 28 7.12 -0.03 -2.82
C LYS A 28 6.35 -1.29 -2.45
N VAL A 29 5.09 -1.14 -2.10
CA VAL A 29 4.24 -2.30 -1.81
C VAL A 29 4.12 -3.18 -3.04
N GLN A 30 3.88 -2.58 -4.20
CA GLN A 30 3.78 -3.36 -5.42
C GLN A 30 5.07 -4.10 -5.72
N ASP A 31 6.21 -3.46 -5.48
CA ASP A 31 7.50 -4.11 -5.67
C ASP A 31 7.69 -5.28 -4.71
N ALA A 32 7.29 -5.10 -3.47
CA ALA A 32 7.51 -6.12 -2.44
C ALA A 32 6.56 -7.29 -2.60
N TYR A 33 5.31 -7.02 -2.98
CA TYR A 33 4.27 -8.05 -3.04
C TYR A 33 3.95 -8.48 -4.47
N ARG A 34 4.51 -7.81 -5.46
CA ARG A 34 4.28 -8.08 -6.89
C ARG A 34 2.93 -7.59 -7.38
N PHE A 35 2.10 -7.07 -6.50
CA PHE A 35 0.81 -6.49 -6.83
C PHE A 35 0.35 -5.73 -5.59
N LEU A 36 -0.86 -5.19 -5.63
CA LEU A 36 -1.41 -4.47 -4.47
C LEU A 36 -2.52 -5.30 -3.84
N PRO A 37 -2.20 -6.13 -2.84
CA PRO A 37 -3.23 -6.94 -2.19
C PRO A 37 -4.22 -6.05 -1.46
N GLU A 38 -5.49 -6.42 -1.53
CA GLU A 38 -6.53 -5.62 -0.91
C GLU A 38 -6.33 -5.47 0.59
N ASP A 39 -6.00 -6.56 1.27
CA ASP A 39 -5.81 -6.51 2.72
C ASP A 39 -4.61 -5.64 3.09
N ILE A 40 -3.56 -5.65 2.28
CA ILE A 40 -2.40 -4.80 2.53
C ILE A 40 -2.77 -3.33 2.32
N MET A 41 -3.56 -3.03 1.29
CA MET A 41 -3.99 -1.66 1.05
C MET A 41 -4.85 -1.14 2.19
N ARG A 42 -5.73 -1.99 2.71
CA ARG A 42 -6.54 -1.61 3.87
C ARG A 42 -5.69 -1.38 5.11
N PHE A 43 -4.69 -2.24 5.29
CA PHE A 43 -3.77 -2.08 6.40
C PHE A 43 -3.03 -0.74 6.31
N ILE A 44 -2.55 -0.41 5.11
CA ILE A 44 -1.84 0.84 4.91
C ILE A 44 -2.75 2.03 5.16
N ALA A 45 -3.98 1.97 4.66
CA ALA A 45 -4.94 3.04 4.88
C ALA A 45 -5.17 3.26 6.37
N ASN A 46 -5.32 2.17 7.11
CA ASN A 46 -5.54 2.25 8.54
C ASN A 46 -4.34 2.85 9.26
N GLU A 47 -3.13 2.44 8.87
CA GLU A 47 -1.92 2.96 9.50
C GLU A 47 -1.69 4.43 9.18
N LEU A 48 -2.08 4.86 8.01
CA LEU A 48 -1.95 6.26 7.60
C LEU A 48 -3.15 7.10 8.03
N GLU A 49 -4.16 6.46 8.62
CA GLU A 49 -5.38 7.12 9.09
C GLU A 49 -6.12 7.80 7.94
N ILE A 50 -6.18 7.12 6.81
CA ILE A 50 -6.94 7.61 5.66
C ILE A 50 -7.93 6.53 5.25
N SER A 51 -8.90 6.94 4.41
CA SER A 51 -9.94 6.04 3.97
C SER A 51 -9.37 4.97 3.04
N PRO A 52 -9.76 3.69 3.22
CA PRO A 52 -9.37 2.67 2.23
C PRO A 52 -9.82 3.00 0.83
N ALA A 53 -10.98 3.68 0.69
CA ALA A 53 -11.46 4.09 -0.62
C ALA A 53 -10.47 5.02 -1.31
N LYS A 54 -9.81 5.87 -0.53
CA LYS A 54 -8.80 6.76 -1.08
C LYS A 54 -7.61 5.97 -1.64
N VAL A 55 -7.17 4.97 -0.88
CA VAL A 55 -6.06 4.13 -1.33
C VAL A 55 -6.42 3.38 -2.59
N PHE A 56 -7.62 2.79 -2.61
CA PHE A 56 -8.09 2.07 -3.79
C PHE A 56 -8.25 3.00 -4.99
N GLY A 57 -8.75 4.22 -4.74
CA GLY A 57 -8.91 5.20 -5.81
C GLY A 57 -7.57 5.58 -6.43
N VAL A 58 -6.56 5.80 -5.60
CA VAL A 58 -5.24 6.12 -6.09
C VAL A 58 -4.67 4.94 -6.89
N ALA A 59 -4.83 3.73 -6.37
CA ALA A 59 -4.31 2.54 -7.04
C ALA A 59 -4.94 2.32 -8.40
N THR A 60 -6.26 2.55 -8.51
CA THR A 60 -6.94 2.39 -9.79
C THR A 60 -6.63 3.54 -10.75
N PHE A 61 -6.44 4.71 -10.20
CA PHE A 61 -6.16 5.89 -11.02
C PHE A 61 -4.82 5.74 -11.74
N PHE A 62 -3.84 5.17 -11.06
CA PHE A 62 -2.54 4.94 -11.67
C PHE A 62 -2.52 3.55 -12.28
N ALA A 63 -2.75 3.50 -13.56
CA ALA A 63 -2.96 2.23 -14.27
C ALA A 63 -1.76 1.28 -14.18
N HIS A 64 -0.60 1.80 -13.84
CA HIS A 64 0.58 0.94 -13.75
C HIS A 64 0.62 0.12 -12.45
N PHE A 65 -0.31 0.39 -11.52
CA PHE A 65 -0.41 -0.46 -10.34
C PHE A 65 -1.22 -1.71 -10.66
N ALA A 66 -0.69 -2.84 -10.25
CA ALA A 66 -1.38 -4.12 -10.45
C ALA A 66 -2.14 -4.48 -9.19
N ILE A 67 -3.46 -4.55 -9.28
CA ILE A 67 -4.30 -4.88 -8.14
C ILE A 67 -4.45 -6.38 -7.98
N THR A 68 -4.37 -7.10 -9.09
CA THR A 68 -4.44 -8.56 -9.05
C THR A 68 -3.12 -9.15 -9.51
N PRO A 69 -2.79 -10.34 -9.01
CA PRO A 69 -1.55 -11.00 -9.43
C PRO A 69 -1.61 -11.31 -10.93
N LYS A 70 -0.47 -11.25 -11.55
CA LYS A 70 -0.38 -11.58 -12.97
C LYS A 70 0.25 -12.93 -13.19
#